data_998f70b1a8aab9499ca2ec326fc0d991
#
_entry.id   998f70b1a8aab9499ca2ec326fc0d991
#
_cell.length_a   1.000
_cell.length_b   1.000
_cell.length_c   1.000
_cell.angle_alpha   90.00
_cell.angle_beta   90.00
_cell.angle_gamma   90.00
#
_symmetry.space_group_name_H-M   'P 1'
#
loop_
_entity.id
_entity.type
_entity.pdbx_description
1 polymer ?
#
loop_
_entity_poly.entity_id
_entity_poly.type
_entity_poly.pdbx_seq_one_letter_code
_entity_poly.pdbx_strand_id
1 'polypeptide(L)'
;SLEVTILIVLSEGSSKEDYRSALNSMEAYSALHGYRLRIESDRKYEECEKHGDKFFRRHCHTYQMMLNELPEESWILFVDADVGVVNPNKLIEDFIEEEYDIYLYNRFYNWEFAAQYLFKNNERGRDWIKKWADMEFSLPNSFHGTDNGALHILMMHYLVPTSITGESSIGEMCQIIWEQSKNYDDVFTMQACTRMMIGERDDFPEHHVKIFPKGKGWARDAWLLNSRWSMDDFMLHSIKE
;
A
#
# COMPACT_ATOMS: atom_id res chain seq x y z
N SER A 1 3.07 -20.72 13.80
CA SER A 1 3.42 -19.29 13.64
C SER A 1 3.09 -18.89 12.22
N LEU A 2 2.61 -17.67 12.04
CA LEU A 2 2.39 -17.11 10.72
C LEU A 2 3.75 -16.88 10.03
N GLU A 3 3.86 -17.21 8.75
CA GLU A 3 5.05 -16.91 7.97
C GLU A 3 4.88 -15.54 7.34
N VAL A 4 5.72 -14.58 7.76
CA VAL A 4 5.68 -13.19 7.28
C VAL A 4 6.96 -12.84 6.54
N THR A 5 6.82 -12.29 5.34
CA THR A 5 7.90 -11.68 4.58
C THR A 5 7.71 -10.17 4.55
N ILE A 6 8.75 -9.43 4.94
CA ILE A 6 8.80 -7.97 4.76
C ILE A 6 9.49 -7.70 3.43
N LEU A 7 8.83 -6.96 2.56
CA LEU A 7 9.34 -6.60 1.23
C LEU A 7 9.56 -5.09 1.10
N ILE A 8 10.77 -4.73 0.68
CA ILE A 8 11.16 -3.39 0.28
C ILE A 8 11.67 -3.47 -1.16
N VAL A 9 11.09 -2.69 -2.06
CA VAL A 9 11.49 -2.65 -3.47
C VAL A 9 12.13 -1.32 -3.78
N LEU A 10 13.42 -1.36 -4.10
CA LEU A 10 14.20 -0.19 -4.51
C LEU A 10 14.05 0.03 -6.01
N SER A 11 13.74 1.26 -6.40
CA SER A 11 13.70 1.65 -7.80
C SER A 11 15.13 1.71 -8.37
N GLU A 12 15.25 1.45 -9.66
CA GLU A 12 16.51 1.64 -10.39
C GLU A 12 17.10 3.02 -10.13
N GLY A 13 18.38 3.08 -9.81
CA GLY A 13 19.10 4.31 -9.46
C GLY A 13 19.00 4.75 -8.00
N SER A 14 18.17 4.10 -7.18
CA SER A 14 18.14 4.34 -5.74
C SER A 14 19.27 3.59 -5.05
N SER A 15 19.89 4.22 -4.05
CA SER A 15 20.93 3.61 -3.24
C SER A 15 20.39 3.18 -1.88
N LYS A 16 20.86 2.04 -1.37
CA LYS A 16 20.58 1.62 0.03
C LYS A 16 21.09 2.65 1.05
N GLU A 17 22.16 3.38 0.70
CA GLU A 17 22.72 4.42 1.56
C GLU A 17 21.73 5.56 1.82
N ASP A 18 20.88 5.91 0.85
CA ASP A 18 19.87 6.96 0.98
C ASP A 18 18.80 6.62 2.04
N TYR A 19 18.74 5.34 2.43
CA TYR A 19 17.74 4.80 3.37
C TYR A 19 18.40 3.99 4.50
N ARG A 20 19.69 4.18 4.74
CA ARG A 20 20.48 3.33 5.63
C ARG A 20 19.88 3.18 7.04
N SER A 21 19.44 4.28 7.66
CA SER A 21 18.87 4.22 9.00
C SER A 21 17.56 3.42 9.04
N ALA A 22 16.69 3.63 8.05
CA ALA A 22 15.44 2.88 7.94
C ALA A 22 15.71 1.39 7.69
N LEU A 23 16.55 1.06 6.72
CA LEU A 23 16.88 -0.33 6.37
C LEU A 23 17.57 -1.07 7.52
N ASN A 24 18.52 -0.44 8.22
CA ASN A 24 19.18 -1.05 9.38
C ASN A 24 18.19 -1.36 10.51
N SER A 25 17.23 -0.47 10.77
CA SER A 25 16.19 -0.73 11.77
C SER A 25 15.29 -1.89 11.38
N MET A 26 14.98 -2.02 10.10
CA MET A 26 14.18 -3.12 9.56
C MET A 26 14.93 -4.45 9.58
N GLU A 27 16.22 -4.44 9.27
CA GLU A 27 17.10 -5.63 9.38
C GLU A 27 17.19 -6.12 10.83
N ALA A 28 17.42 -5.21 11.77
CA ALA A 28 17.50 -5.54 13.21
C ALA A 28 16.16 -6.11 13.72
N TYR A 29 15.04 -5.49 13.33
CA TYR A 29 13.70 -5.94 13.69
C TYR A 29 13.38 -7.32 13.11
N SER A 30 13.69 -7.53 11.84
CA SER A 30 13.47 -8.82 11.17
C SER A 30 14.28 -9.94 11.80
N ALA A 31 15.55 -9.67 12.14
CA ALA A 31 16.41 -10.62 12.83
C ALA A 31 15.91 -10.95 14.24
N LEU A 32 15.40 -9.94 14.98
CA LEU A 32 14.89 -10.12 16.34
C LEU A 32 13.68 -11.07 16.38
N HIS A 33 12.77 -10.94 15.40
CA HIS A 33 11.52 -11.70 15.39
C HIS A 33 11.52 -12.90 14.42
N GLY A 34 12.58 -13.08 13.65
CA GLY A 34 12.69 -14.17 12.69
C GLY A 34 11.87 -13.96 11.41
N TYR A 35 11.52 -12.72 11.07
CA TYR A 35 10.86 -12.40 9.81
C TYR A 35 11.83 -12.53 8.64
N ARG A 36 11.30 -12.93 7.49
CA ARG A 36 12.06 -12.91 6.24
C ARG A 36 12.06 -11.49 5.68
N LEU A 37 13.22 -10.84 5.63
CA LEU A 37 13.37 -9.53 4.99
C LEU A 37 13.89 -9.69 3.56
N ARG A 38 13.22 -9.05 2.61
CA ARG A 38 13.60 -8.96 1.20
C ARG A 38 13.74 -7.50 0.79
N ILE A 39 14.97 -7.12 0.42
CA ILE A 39 15.27 -5.78 -0.14
C ILE A 39 15.74 -6.02 -1.56
N GLU A 40 14.89 -5.71 -2.53
CA GLU A 40 15.07 -6.12 -3.91
C GLU A 40 14.99 -4.93 -4.88
N SER A 41 15.52 -5.14 -6.09
CA SER A 41 15.38 -4.18 -7.19
C SER A 41 14.04 -4.34 -7.90
N ASP A 42 13.42 -3.24 -8.31
CA ASP A 42 12.22 -3.23 -9.14
C ASP A 42 12.44 -3.84 -10.54
N ARG A 43 13.69 -4.14 -10.91
CA ARG A 43 14.10 -4.78 -12.17
C ARG A 43 14.33 -6.28 -12.08
N LYS A 44 13.99 -6.91 -10.95
CA LYS A 44 14.23 -8.35 -10.74
C LYS A 44 13.43 -9.23 -11.70
N TYR A 45 12.18 -8.88 -11.98
CA TYR A 45 11.27 -9.68 -12.80
C TYR A 45 11.07 -9.06 -14.18
N GLU A 46 11.40 -9.82 -15.24
CA GLU A 46 11.23 -9.41 -16.63
C GLU A 46 9.75 -9.11 -16.97
N GLU A 47 8.83 -9.87 -16.36
CA GLU A 47 7.39 -9.68 -16.54
C GLU A 47 6.90 -8.30 -16.08
N CYS A 48 7.68 -7.62 -15.23
CA CYS A 48 7.36 -6.28 -14.72
C CYS A 48 8.00 -5.15 -15.55
N GLU A 49 8.83 -5.44 -16.55
CA GLU A 49 9.46 -4.43 -17.41
C GLU A 49 8.45 -3.67 -18.28
N LYS A 50 7.28 -4.27 -18.52
CA LYS A 50 6.15 -3.61 -19.20
C LYS A 50 5.63 -2.36 -18.46
N HIS A 51 5.87 -2.27 -17.16
CA HIS A 51 5.49 -1.13 -16.33
C HIS A 51 6.54 -0.04 -16.45
N GLY A 52 6.18 1.10 -17.05
CA GLY A 52 7.04 2.27 -17.21
C GLY A 52 7.20 3.06 -15.91
N ASP A 53 6.15 3.13 -15.13
CA ASP A 53 6.13 3.81 -13.84
C ASP A 53 6.65 2.90 -12.71
N LYS A 54 7.68 3.37 -12.01
CA LYS A 54 8.32 2.64 -10.91
C LYS A 54 7.37 2.27 -9.76
N PHE A 55 6.35 3.08 -9.51
CA PHE A 55 5.40 2.84 -8.43
C PHE A 55 4.52 1.64 -8.75
N PHE A 56 4.00 1.53 -9.96
CA PHE A 56 3.23 0.35 -10.39
C PHE A 56 4.13 -0.88 -10.58
N ARG A 57 5.36 -0.69 -11.04
CA ARG A 57 6.32 -1.79 -11.17
C ARG A 57 6.59 -2.49 -9.84
N ARG A 58 6.63 -1.76 -8.71
CA ARG A 58 6.79 -2.35 -7.37
C ARG A 58 5.62 -3.29 -7.03
N HIS A 59 4.41 -2.96 -7.43
CA HIS A 59 3.24 -3.84 -7.20
C HIS A 59 3.28 -5.08 -8.10
N CYS A 60 3.72 -4.94 -9.34
CA CYS A 60 4.01 -6.09 -10.21
C CYS A 60 5.10 -6.99 -9.59
N HIS A 61 6.16 -6.40 -9.04
CA HIS A 61 7.22 -7.14 -8.34
C HIS A 61 6.64 -7.95 -7.16
N THR A 62 5.80 -7.34 -6.34
CA THR A 62 5.12 -8.02 -5.23
C THR A 62 4.27 -9.19 -5.73
N TYR A 63 3.49 -8.99 -6.79
CA TYR A 63 2.70 -10.05 -7.41
C TYR A 63 3.58 -11.23 -7.87
N GLN A 64 4.67 -10.97 -8.57
CA GLN A 64 5.58 -12.01 -9.06
C GLN A 64 6.25 -12.77 -7.90
N MET A 65 6.63 -12.08 -6.85
CA MET A 65 7.17 -12.72 -5.65
C MET A 65 6.13 -13.61 -4.95
N MET A 66 4.92 -13.13 -4.77
CA MET A 66 3.82 -13.90 -4.18
C MET A 66 3.52 -15.17 -5.00
N LEU A 67 3.54 -15.05 -6.32
CA LEU A 67 3.22 -16.15 -7.23
C LEU A 67 4.31 -17.22 -7.27
N ASN A 68 5.58 -16.82 -7.25
CA ASN A 68 6.69 -17.71 -7.62
C ASN A 68 7.61 -18.08 -6.46
N GLU A 69 7.66 -17.30 -5.38
CA GLU A 69 8.70 -17.44 -4.36
C GLU A 69 8.16 -17.61 -2.93
N LEU A 70 6.96 -17.12 -2.65
CA LEU A 70 6.39 -17.18 -1.30
C LEU A 70 5.46 -18.39 -1.14
N PRO A 71 5.47 -19.04 0.04
CA PRO A 71 4.52 -20.10 0.33
C PRO A 71 3.07 -19.61 0.25
N GLU A 72 2.19 -20.48 -0.22
CA GLU A 72 0.74 -20.23 -0.15
C GLU A 72 0.31 -20.02 1.31
N GLU A 73 -0.65 -19.15 1.54
CA GLU A 73 -1.16 -18.76 2.87
C GLU A 73 -0.16 -17.98 3.76
N SER A 74 1.07 -17.67 3.27
CA SER A 74 1.98 -16.78 3.97
C SER A 74 1.55 -15.31 3.83
N TRP A 75 2.22 -14.42 4.57
CA TRP A 75 1.93 -12.98 4.57
C TRP A 75 3.07 -12.18 3.98
N ILE A 76 2.74 -11.10 3.28
CA ILE A 76 3.69 -10.12 2.78
C ILE A 76 3.34 -8.73 3.30
N LEU A 77 4.29 -8.12 4.00
CA LEU A 77 4.24 -6.71 4.38
C LEU A 77 5.12 -5.92 3.40
N PHE A 78 4.49 -5.13 2.55
CA PHE A 78 5.19 -4.19 1.67
C PHE A 78 5.29 -2.83 2.34
N VAL A 79 6.50 -2.29 2.43
CA VAL A 79 6.79 -0.95 2.94
C VAL A 79 7.78 -0.22 2.05
N ASP A 80 7.71 1.12 2.05
CA ASP A 80 8.68 1.95 1.35
C ASP A 80 10.06 1.88 2.02
N ALA A 81 11.12 2.16 1.26
CA ALA A 81 12.50 2.06 1.74
C ALA A 81 12.84 3.05 2.87
N ASP A 82 12.08 4.14 2.98
CA ASP A 82 12.22 5.15 4.02
C ASP A 82 11.30 4.91 5.24
N VAL A 83 10.80 3.69 5.38
CA VAL A 83 10.07 3.25 6.58
C VAL A 83 11.00 2.52 7.53
N GLY A 84 11.11 3.01 8.75
CA GLY A 84 11.94 2.42 9.80
C GLY A 84 11.14 2.03 11.04
N VAL A 85 11.57 0.97 11.70
CA VAL A 85 10.98 0.49 12.96
C VAL A 85 11.50 1.34 14.12
N VAL A 86 10.58 1.88 14.92
CA VAL A 86 10.89 2.67 16.12
C VAL A 86 10.44 1.99 17.42
N ASN A 87 9.53 1.04 17.35
CA ASN A 87 9.12 0.22 18.48
C ASN A 87 9.22 -1.28 18.12
N PRO A 88 10.35 -1.93 18.42
CA PRO A 88 10.56 -3.31 18.05
C PRO A 88 9.74 -4.32 18.88
N ASN A 89 8.98 -3.87 19.88
CA ASN A 89 8.13 -4.75 20.68
C ASN A 89 6.78 -5.04 20.04
N LYS A 90 6.39 -4.27 19.01
CA LYS A 90 5.16 -4.54 18.24
C LYS A 90 5.42 -5.61 17.20
N LEU A 91 4.45 -6.49 16.98
CA LEU A 91 4.52 -7.58 16.02
C LEU A 91 3.64 -7.28 14.79
N ILE A 92 4.05 -7.78 13.64
CA ILE A 92 3.24 -7.67 12.42
C ILE A 92 1.95 -8.48 12.58
N GLU A 93 2.02 -9.62 13.28
CA GLU A 93 0.89 -10.48 13.58
C GLU A 93 -0.21 -9.79 14.39
N ASP A 94 0.12 -8.75 15.16
CA ASP A 94 -0.87 -7.96 15.92
C ASP A 94 -1.89 -7.23 15.02
N PHE A 95 -1.57 -7.09 13.72
CA PHE A 95 -2.46 -6.50 12.71
C PHE A 95 -3.31 -7.54 11.98
N ILE A 96 -3.06 -8.85 12.17
CA ILE A 96 -3.68 -9.92 11.38
C ILE A 96 -4.85 -10.53 12.14
N GLU A 97 -6.00 -10.53 11.50
CA GLU A 97 -7.24 -11.20 11.95
C GLU A 97 -7.63 -12.24 10.89
N GLU A 98 -8.24 -13.35 11.32
CA GLU A 98 -8.53 -14.50 10.45
C GLU A 98 -9.48 -14.18 9.29
N GLU A 99 -10.33 -13.18 9.47
CA GLU A 99 -11.40 -12.81 8.52
C GLU A 99 -10.90 -12.04 7.30
N TYR A 100 -9.67 -11.49 7.34
CA TYR A 100 -9.17 -10.57 6.32
C TYR A 100 -7.91 -11.09 5.67
N ASP A 101 -7.78 -10.80 4.37
CA ASP A 101 -6.61 -11.15 3.54
C ASP A 101 -5.85 -9.91 3.06
N ILE A 102 -6.49 -8.74 3.12
CA ILE A 102 -6.01 -7.49 2.56
C ILE A 102 -6.12 -6.40 3.61
N TYR A 103 -4.97 -5.85 4.01
CA TYR A 103 -4.91 -4.76 4.97
C TYR A 103 -4.26 -3.54 4.36
N LEU A 104 -4.93 -2.41 4.52
CA LEU A 104 -4.45 -1.08 4.21
C LEU A 104 -4.62 -0.19 5.44
N TYR A 105 -4.14 1.04 5.41
CA TYR A 105 -4.40 2.01 6.46
C TYR A 105 -4.58 3.42 5.92
N ASN A 106 -5.33 4.22 6.67
CA ASN A 106 -5.55 5.64 6.40
C ASN A 106 -4.34 6.45 6.86
N ARG A 107 -3.82 7.30 5.98
CA ARG A 107 -2.83 8.31 6.37
C ARG A 107 -3.49 9.41 7.19
N PHE A 108 -2.71 10.13 7.96
CA PHE A 108 -3.20 11.31 8.70
C PHE A 108 -3.62 12.45 7.77
N TYR A 109 -3.01 12.49 6.58
CA TYR A 109 -3.23 13.55 5.63
C TYR A 109 -4.44 13.27 4.74
N ASN A 110 -5.37 14.23 4.70
CA ASN A 110 -6.59 14.14 3.87
C ASN A 110 -7.36 12.82 4.05
N TRP A 111 -7.85 12.28 2.95
CA TRP A 111 -8.60 11.03 2.84
C TRP A 111 -7.77 9.90 2.20
N GLU A 112 -6.46 10.07 2.18
CA GLU A 112 -5.55 9.20 1.46
C GLU A 112 -5.32 7.87 2.19
N PHE A 113 -5.35 6.78 1.42
CA PHE A 113 -4.79 5.50 1.84
C PHE A 113 -3.28 5.51 1.67
N ALA A 114 -2.55 4.88 2.57
CA ALA A 114 -1.14 4.62 2.33
C ALA A 114 -0.96 3.55 1.24
N ALA A 115 0.02 3.76 0.35
CA ALA A 115 0.39 2.78 -0.67
C ALA A 115 1.34 1.71 -0.11
N GLN A 116 1.08 1.28 1.12
CA GLN A 116 1.75 0.21 1.83
C GLN A 116 0.69 -0.78 2.28
N TYR A 117 1.01 -2.06 2.29
CA TYR A 117 0.00 -3.09 2.52
C TYR A 117 0.55 -4.31 3.23
N LEU A 118 -0.37 -5.03 3.89
CA LEU A 118 -0.13 -6.33 4.47
C LEU A 118 -1.14 -7.30 3.85
N PHE A 119 -0.66 -8.20 2.98
CA PHE A 119 -1.52 -9.09 2.20
C PHE A 119 -1.19 -10.55 2.47
N LYS A 120 -2.25 -11.35 2.48
CA LYS A 120 -2.13 -12.80 2.49
C LYS A 120 -1.78 -13.32 1.09
N ASN A 121 -0.82 -14.22 0.99
CA ASN A 121 -0.46 -14.85 -0.27
C ASN A 121 -1.44 -15.97 -0.62
N ASN A 122 -2.60 -15.58 -1.10
CA ASN A 122 -3.61 -16.44 -1.67
C ASN A 122 -4.11 -15.87 -3.01
N GLU A 123 -5.03 -16.55 -3.68
CA GLU A 123 -5.55 -16.12 -4.97
C GLU A 123 -6.11 -14.69 -4.91
N ARG A 124 -6.86 -14.35 -3.85
CA ARG A 124 -7.46 -13.01 -3.67
C ARG A 124 -6.39 -11.92 -3.52
N GLY A 125 -5.41 -12.13 -2.66
CA GLY A 125 -4.31 -11.18 -2.45
C GLY A 125 -3.50 -10.94 -3.73
N ARG A 126 -3.20 -12.03 -4.45
CA ARG A 126 -2.48 -11.94 -5.75
C ARG A 126 -3.31 -11.24 -6.83
N ASP A 127 -4.59 -11.55 -6.94
CA ASP A 127 -5.47 -10.91 -7.92
C ASP A 127 -5.60 -9.42 -7.65
N TRP A 128 -5.73 -9.05 -6.38
CA TRP A 128 -5.87 -7.65 -5.98
C TRP A 128 -4.61 -6.83 -6.30
N ILE A 129 -3.43 -7.32 -5.92
CA ILE A 129 -2.17 -6.59 -6.18
C ILE A 129 -1.85 -6.52 -7.67
N LYS A 130 -2.19 -7.57 -8.44
CA LYS A 130 -2.07 -7.56 -9.88
C LYS A 130 -2.96 -6.50 -10.53
N LYS A 131 -4.22 -6.41 -10.10
CA LYS A 131 -5.14 -5.36 -10.57
C LYS A 131 -4.59 -3.97 -10.30
N TRP A 132 -4.02 -3.75 -9.12
CA TRP A 132 -3.41 -2.45 -8.81
C TRP A 132 -2.22 -2.13 -9.70
N ALA A 133 -1.31 -3.08 -9.90
CA ALA A 133 -0.19 -2.91 -10.83
C ALA A 133 -0.67 -2.58 -12.25
N ASP A 134 -1.65 -3.35 -12.75
CA ASP A 134 -2.15 -3.20 -14.12
C ASP A 134 -2.99 -1.92 -14.34
N MET A 135 -3.38 -1.20 -13.30
CA MET A 135 -4.05 0.11 -13.43
C MET A 135 -3.16 1.15 -14.13
N GLU A 136 -1.84 0.97 -14.16
CA GLU A 136 -0.96 1.82 -14.97
C GLU A 136 -1.43 1.95 -16.42
N PHE A 137 -1.94 0.86 -16.99
CA PHE A 137 -2.36 0.81 -18.40
C PHE A 137 -3.70 1.46 -18.67
N SER A 138 -4.41 1.86 -17.64
CA SER A 138 -5.70 2.56 -17.71
C SER A 138 -5.70 3.91 -17.01
N LEU A 139 -4.53 4.46 -16.70
CA LEU A 139 -4.41 5.79 -16.12
C LEU A 139 -4.98 6.85 -17.05
N PRO A 140 -5.71 7.84 -16.52
CA PRO A 140 -6.17 8.96 -17.32
C PRO A 140 -5.00 9.84 -17.77
N ASN A 141 -5.19 10.57 -18.86
CA ASN A 141 -4.22 11.56 -19.34
C ASN A 141 -4.34 12.89 -18.55
N SER A 142 -4.22 12.80 -17.24
CA SER A 142 -4.38 13.89 -16.29
C SER A 142 -3.27 13.83 -15.24
N PHE A 143 -3.24 14.76 -14.30
CA PHE A 143 -2.44 14.61 -13.08
C PHE A 143 -3.14 13.59 -12.17
N HIS A 144 -2.77 12.33 -12.27
CA HIS A 144 -3.53 11.20 -11.70
C HIS A 144 -3.03 10.73 -10.32
N GLY A 145 -1.94 11.28 -9.79
CA GLY A 145 -1.40 10.90 -8.48
C GLY A 145 -0.77 9.50 -8.43
N THR A 146 -0.35 8.98 -9.57
CA THR A 146 0.31 7.66 -9.74
C THR A 146 -0.47 6.50 -9.12
N ASP A 147 0.21 5.55 -8.50
CA ASP A 147 -0.36 4.37 -7.84
C ASP A 147 -1.30 4.72 -6.67
N ASN A 148 -1.01 5.81 -5.94
CA ASN A 148 -1.87 6.30 -4.86
C ASN A 148 -3.24 6.78 -5.35
N GLY A 149 -3.26 7.56 -6.44
CA GLY A 149 -4.53 7.96 -7.05
C GLY A 149 -5.31 6.76 -7.57
N ALA A 150 -4.62 5.86 -8.28
CA ALA A 150 -5.20 4.62 -8.79
C ALA A 150 -5.78 3.74 -7.67
N LEU A 151 -5.09 3.66 -6.52
CA LEU A 151 -5.56 2.89 -5.36
C LEU A 151 -6.97 3.29 -4.91
N HIS A 152 -7.26 4.59 -4.87
CA HIS A 152 -8.57 5.09 -4.43
C HIS A 152 -9.69 4.68 -5.39
N ILE A 153 -9.45 4.76 -6.68
CA ILE A 153 -10.40 4.31 -7.70
C ILE A 153 -10.60 2.79 -7.62
N LEU A 154 -9.49 2.03 -7.49
CA LEU A 154 -9.56 0.58 -7.34
C LEU A 154 -10.36 0.16 -6.11
N MET A 155 -10.11 0.79 -4.97
CA MET A 155 -10.82 0.50 -3.71
C MET A 155 -12.31 0.81 -3.83
N MET A 156 -12.69 1.93 -4.44
CA MET A 156 -14.09 2.25 -4.68
C MET A 156 -14.77 1.16 -5.50
N HIS A 157 -14.18 0.77 -6.63
CA HIS A 157 -14.78 -0.28 -7.48
C HIS A 157 -14.77 -1.66 -6.84
N TYR A 158 -13.83 -1.93 -5.94
CA TYR A 158 -13.74 -3.21 -5.25
C TYR A 158 -14.74 -3.34 -4.10
N LEU A 159 -14.95 -2.28 -3.33
CA LEU A 159 -15.74 -2.31 -2.11
C LEU A 159 -17.20 -1.84 -2.29
N VAL A 160 -17.48 -1.10 -3.38
CA VAL A 160 -18.80 -0.51 -3.60
C VAL A 160 -19.49 -1.19 -4.79
N PRO A 161 -20.78 -1.53 -4.69
CA PRO A 161 -21.50 -2.17 -5.78
C PRO A 161 -21.46 -1.39 -7.09
N THR A 162 -21.31 -2.10 -8.22
CA THR A 162 -21.24 -1.50 -9.57
C THR A 162 -22.44 -0.66 -9.95
N SER A 163 -23.61 -0.91 -9.36
CA SER A 163 -24.82 -0.07 -9.52
C SER A 163 -24.62 1.35 -9.02
N ILE A 164 -23.61 1.59 -8.16
CA ILE A 164 -23.31 2.91 -7.59
C ILE A 164 -22.02 3.48 -8.18
N THR A 165 -21.15 2.64 -8.74
CA THR A 165 -19.82 3.05 -9.27
C THR A 165 -19.72 2.96 -10.79
N GLY A 166 -20.69 2.34 -11.46
CA GLY A 166 -20.69 2.18 -12.91
C GLY A 166 -21.09 3.46 -13.67
N GLU A 167 -21.15 3.34 -14.98
CA GLU A 167 -21.53 4.41 -15.91
C GLU A 167 -22.89 5.04 -15.53
N SER A 168 -22.96 6.36 -15.62
CA SER A 168 -24.14 7.17 -15.24
C SER A 168 -24.53 7.09 -13.75
N SER A 169 -23.63 6.63 -12.90
CA SER A 169 -23.81 6.55 -11.44
C SER A 169 -23.16 7.73 -10.71
N ILE A 170 -23.43 7.83 -9.39
CA ILE A 170 -22.75 8.83 -8.55
C ILE A 170 -21.24 8.58 -8.50
N GLY A 171 -20.80 7.32 -8.51
CA GLY A 171 -19.39 6.95 -8.50
C GLY A 171 -18.63 7.34 -9.76
N GLU A 172 -19.32 7.49 -10.90
CA GLU A 172 -18.72 8.02 -12.12
C GLU A 172 -18.17 9.43 -11.93
N MET A 173 -18.78 10.23 -11.07
CA MET A 173 -18.26 11.56 -10.74
C MET A 173 -16.85 11.52 -10.17
N CYS A 174 -16.53 10.54 -9.34
CA CYS A 174 -15.17 10.37 -8.81
C CYS A 174 -14.15 10.08 -9.92
N GLN A 175 -14.54 9.25 -10.89
CA GLN A 175 -13.74 8.97 -12.08
C GLN A 175 -13.53 10.23 -12.93
N ILE A 176 -14.58 11.03 -13.18
CA ILE A 176 -14.52 12.30 -13.93
C ILE A 176 -13.59 13.30 -13.22
N ILE A 177 -13.66 13.42 -11.90
CA ILE A 177 -12.73 14.28 -11.13
C ILE A 177 -11.30 13.82 -11.37
N TRP A 178 -11.02 12.51 -11.33
CA TRP A 178 -9.69 11.96 -11.57
C TRP A 178 -9.18 12.26 -12.99
N GLU A 179 -10.03 12.07 -13.98
CA GLU A 179 -9.71 12.32 -15.40
C GLU A 179 -9.45 13.80 -15.72
N GLN A 180 -9.98 14.71 -14.91
CA GLN A 180 -9.83 16.15 -15.05
C GLN A 180 -8.83 16.78 -14.08
N SER A 181 -8.23 16.00 -13.21
CA SER A 181 -7.27 16.47 -12.19
C SER A 181 -6.04 17.12 -12.82
N LYS A 182 -5.57 18.23 -12.24
CA LYS A 182 -4.44 19.03 -12.70
C LYS A 182 -3.28 19.08 -11.69
N ASN A 183 -3.58 18.79 -10.43
CA ASN A 183 -2.65 18.90 -9.32
C ASN A 183 -3.10 17.99 -8.15
N TYR A 184 -2.36 18.00 -7.05
CA TYR A 184 -2.70 17.22 -5.87
C TYR A 184 -4.01 17.61 -5.21
N ASP A 185 -4.42 18.88 -5.24
CA ASP A 185 -5.69 19.31 -4.63
C ASP A 185 -6.89 18.67 -5.36
N ASP A 186 -6.79 18.53 -6.68
CA ASP A 186 -7.83 17.85 -7.48
C ASP A 186 -7.83 16.35 -7.17
N VAL A 187 -6.63 15.72 -7.04
CA VAL A 187 -6.52 14.31 -6.64
C VAL A 187 -7.09 14.11 -5.22
N PHE A 188 -6.84 15.01 -4.28
CA PHE A 188 -7.45 14.94 -2.95
C PHE A 188 -8.97 15.07 -2.99
N THR A 189 -9.50 15.87 -3.92
CA THR A 189 -10.95 15.95 -4.15
C THR A 189 -11.50 14.61 -4.66
N MET A 190 -10.81 13.97 -5.60
CA MET A 190 -11.16 12.62 -6.06
C MET A 190 -11.10 11.61 -4.91
N GLN A 191 -10.06 11.64 -4.09
CA GLN A 191 -9.93 10.77 -2.92
C GLN A 191 -11.09 10.96 -1.93
N ALA A 192 -11.47 12.20 -1.64
CA ALA A 192 -12.65 12.50 -0.82
C ALA A 192 -13.93 11.92 -1.43
N CYS A 193 -14.11 12.08 -2.75
CA CYS A 193 -15.23 11.50 -3.48
C CYS A 193 -15.29 9.98 -3.32
N THR A 194 -14.20 9.26 -3.56
CA THR A 194 -14.15 7.79 -3.42
C THR A 194 -14.39 7.35 -1.98
N ARG A 195 -13.88 8.10 -0.99
CA ARG A 195 -14.13 7.82 0.44
C ARG A 195 -15.59 8.02 0.82
N MET A 196 -16.28 9.01 0.27
CA MET A 196 -17.73 9.17 0.46
C MET A 196 -18.49 7.97 -0.09
N MET A 197 -18.07 7.40 -1.23
CA MET A 197 -18.68 6.21 -1.81
C MET A 197 -18.45 4.96 -0.98
N ILE A 198 -17.21 4.76 -0.48
CA ILE A 198 -16.83 3.63 0.38
C ILE A 198 -17.53 3.72 1.75
N GLY A 199 -17.76 4.95 2.25
CA GLY A 199 -18.33 5.21 3.56
C GLY A 199 -17.29 5.23 4.68
N GLU A 200 -17.77 5.35 5.92
CA GLU A 200 -16.93 5.45 7.13
C GLU A 200 -16.48 4.10 7.69
N ARG A 201 -16.85 3.00 7.06
CA ARG A 201 -16.45 1.66 7.50
C ARG A 201 -14.95 1.46 7.33
N ASP A 202 -14.35 0.76 8.28
CA ASP A 202 -12.97 0.29 8.23
C ASP A 202 -12.90 -1.22 7.93
N ASP A 203 -13.99 -1.95 8.16
CA ASP A 203 -14.10 -3.40 8.05
C ASP A 203 -15.03 -3.79 6.89
N PHE A 204 -14.53 -4.64 6.00
CA PHE A 204 -15.26 -5.17 4.84
C PHE A 204 -15.07 -6.69 4.76
N PRO A 205 -15.66 -7.46 5.72
CA PRO A 205 -15.46 -8.91 5.77
C PRO A 205 -16.00 -9.60 4.51
N GLU A 206 -17.05 -9.07 3.88
CA GLU A 206 -17.60 -9.55 2.61
C GLU A 206 -16.60 -9.48 1.44
N HIS A 207 -15.56 -8.63 1.56
CA HIS A 207 -14.47 -8.47 0.61
C HIS A 207 -13.12 -8.95 1.15
N HIS A 208 -13.06 -9.42 2.40
CA HIS A 208 -11.84 -9.77 3.14
C HIS A 208 -10.83 -8.61 3.23
N VAL A 209 -11.33 -7.39 3.34
CA VAL A 209 -10.52 -6.16 3.43
C VAL A 209 -10.72 -5.47 4.77
N LYS A 210 -9.62 -5.05 5.38
CA LYS A 210 -9.60 -4.17 6.55
C LYS A 210 -8.75 -2.95 6.28
N ILE A 211 -9.26 -1.78 6.66
CA ILE A 211 -8.58 -0.49 6.50
C ILE A 211 -8.38 0.10 7.89
N PHE A 212 -7.16 0.11 8.40
CA PHE A 212 -6.91 0.69 9.71
C PHE A 212 -7.19 2.19 9.73
N PRO A 213 -7.88 2.69 10.76
CA PRO A 213 -8.11 4.12 10.95
C PRO A 213 -6.79 4.89 11.09
N LYS A 214 -6.87 6.21 10.96
CA LYS A 214 -5.73 7.12 11.14
C LYS A 214 -5.01 6.87 12.47
N GLY A 215 -3.70 6.64 12.40
CA GLY A 215 -2.84 6.35 13.56
C GLY A 215 -2.92 4.92 14.10
N LYS A 216 -3.65 4.03 13.46
CA LYS A 216 -3.78 2.62 13.86
C LYS A 216 -3.08 1.64 12.89
N GLY A 217 -2.57 2.12 11.75
CA GLY A 217 -1.75 1.33 10.85
C GLY A 217 -0.32 1.12 11.38
N TRP A 218 0.48 0.37 10.66
CA TRP A 218 1.85 0.03 11.07
C TRP A 218 2.85 1.17 10.91
N ALA A 219 2.64 2.12 9.99
CA ALA A 219 3.55 3.24 9.80
C ALA A 219 2.83 4.59 9.89
N ARG A 220 3.52 5.57 10.49
CA ARG A 220 3.05 6.94 10.60
C ARG A 220 3.97 7.86 9.80
N ASP A 221 3.37 8.82 9.08
CA ASP A 221 4.10 9.82 8.32
C ASP A 221 4.72 10.87 9.26
N ALA A 222 6.03 10.76 9.48
CA ALA A 222 6.73 11.60 10.45
C ALA A 222 6.63 13.11 10.15
N TRP A 223 6.70 13.47 8.86
CA TRP A 223 6.63 14.88 8.42
C TRP A 223 5.27 15.54 8.63
N LEU A 224 4.19 14.77 8.65
CA LEU A 224 2.83 15.30 8.81
C LEU A 224 2.51 15.69 10.25
N LEU A 225 3.27 15.18 11.21
CA LEU A 225 3.07 15.39 12.63
C LEU A 225 4.26 16.08 13.31
N ASN A 226 5.02 16.88 12.56
CA ASN A 226 6.24 17.55 13.02
C ASN A 226 7.24 16.55 13.64
N SER A 227 7.32 15.36 13.11
CA SER A 227 8.18 14.26 13.58
C SER A 227 8.03 13.92 15.06
N ARG A 228 6.91 14.29 15.69
CA ARG A 228 6.66 13.93 17.09
C ARG A 228 6.49 12.42 17.20
N TRP A 229 7.28 11.85 18.08
CA TRP A 229 7.19 10.44 18.41
C TRP A 229 6.08 10.18 19.43
N SER A 230 5.46 8.99 19.32
CA SER A 230 4.49 8.46 20.28
C SER A 230 4.91 7.06 20.71
N MET A 231 4.61 6.69 21.96
CA MET A 231 4.80 5.32 22.45
C MET A 231 4.00 4.28 21.67
N ASP A 232 2.94 4.72 20.99
CA ASP A 232 2.09 3.86 20.16
C ASP A 232 2.65 3.64 18.75
N ASP A 233 3.65 4.42 18.33
CA ASP A 233 4.26 4.24 17.02
C ASP A 233 4.95 2.88 16.91
N PHE A 234 4.75 2.22 15.78
CA PHE A 234 5.49 1.01 15.43
C PHE A 234 6.60 1.34 14.43
N MET A 235 6.22 1.92 13.30
CA MET A 235 7.14 2.37 12.26
C MET A 235 6.92 3.85 11.96
N LEU A 236 7.97 4.54 11.50
CA LEU A 236 7.89 5.88 10.94
C LEU A 236 8.26 5.87 9.47
N HIS A 237 7.49 6.58 8.68
CA HIS A 237 7.73 6.82 7.26
C HIS A 237 8.46 8.17 7.07
N SER A 238 9.32 8.24 6.05
CA SER A 238 10.19 9.39 5.72
C SER A 238 11.49 9.48 6.54
N ILE A 239 12.09 8.31 6.87
CA ILE A 239 13.43 8.22 7.43
C ILE A 239 14.42 8.13 6.24
N LYS A 240 15.06 9.24 5.92
CA LYS A 240 16.06 9.38 4.84
C LYS A 240 17.35 9.98 5.40
N GLU A 241 18.48 9.64 4.77
CA GLU A 241 19.77 10.23 5.05
C GLU A 241 19.90 11.64 4.40
#